data_687a1f10955dab30430fd2ecba574dde
#
_entry.id   687a1f10955dab30430fd2ecba574dde
#
_cell.length_a   1.000
_cell.length_b   1.000
_cell.length_c   1.000
_cell.angle_alpha   90.00
_cell.angle_beta   90.00
_cell.angle_gamma   90.00
#
_symmetry.space_group_name_H-M   'P 1'
#
loop_
_entity.id
_entity.type
_entity.pdbx_description
1 polymer ?
#
loop_
_entity_poly.entity_id
_entity_poly.type
_entity_poly.pdbx_seq_one_letter_code
_entity_poly.pdbx_strand_id
1 'polypeptide(L)'
;MKASMHPLIESHCTQLRSLASSYGLSSIRVFGSMARDDASNLSDVDFLVEGSGPLSGFSLGALLMDAQDLLGRKVDIVTVNSLHPLMRDRVLHESLPI
;
A
#
# COMPACT_ATOMS: atom_id res chain seq x y z
N MET A 1 -18.62 -6.57 -12.06
CA MET A 1 -17.32 -6.07 -12.57
C MET A 1 -16.42 -5.76 -11.39
N LYS A 2 -15.22 -6.28 -11.40
CA LYS A 2 -14.29 -6.00 -10.31
C LYS A 2 -13.54 -4.69 -10.55
N ALA A 3 -13.13 -4.03 -9.48
CA ALA A 3 -12.31 -2.85 -9.56
C ALA A 3 -10.97 -3.18 -10.23
N SER A 4 -10.48 -2.25 -11.03
CA SER A 4 -9.22 -2.41 -11.75
C SER A 4 -8.08 -1.84 -10.92
N MET A 5 -7.14 -2.68 -10.57
CA MET A 5 -5.88 -2.31 -9.94
C MET A 5 -4.83 -2.12 -11.03
N HIS A 6 -3.92 -1.18 -10.85
CA HIS A 6 -2.84 -0.97 -11.82
C HIS A 6 -2.06 -2.28 -12.02
N PRO A 7 -1.75 -2.66 -13.28
CA PRO A 7 -1.06 -3.94 -13.55
C PRO A 7 0.26 -4.13 -12.82
N LEU A 8 1.00 -3.05 -12.55
CA LEU A 8 2.24 -3.12 -11.78
C LEU A 8 2.00 -3.71 -10.40
N ILE A 9 0.93 -3.28 -9.72
CA ILE A 9 0.59 -3.76 -8.38
C ILE A 9 0.04 -5.17 -8.47
N GLU A 10 -0.84 -5.42 -9.41
CA GLU A 10 -1.46 -6.73 -9.58
C GLU A 10 -0.41 -7.82 -9.85
N SER A 11 0.59 -7.52 -10.67
CA SER A 11 1.64 -8.48 -10.99
C SER A 11 2.60 -8.76 -9.83
N HIS A 12 2.61 -7.91 -8.80
CA HIS A 12 3.48 -8.04 -7.64
C HIS A 12 2.72 -8.33 -6.34
N CYS A 13 1.44 -8.67 -6.43
CA CYS A 13 0.60 -8.90 -5.24
C CYS A 13 1.21 -9.91 -4.26
N THR A 14 1.70 -11.03 -4.75
CA THR A 14 2.25 -12.09 -3.90
C THR A 14 3.48 -11.59 -3.15
N GLN A 15 4.39 -10.92 -3.85
CA GLN A 15 5.59 -10.38 -3.24
C GLN A 15 5.27 -9.29 -2.22
N LEU A 16 4.31 -8.43 -2.53
CA LEU A 16 3.90 -7.35 -1.62
C LEU A 16 3.26 -7.91 -0.35
N ARG A 17 2.40 -8.92 -0.47
CA ARG A 17 1.82 -9.59 0.70
C ARG A 17 2.90 -10.25 1.55
N SER A 18 3.88 -10.88 0.91
CA SER A 18 4.97 -11.52 1.60
C SER A 18 5.83 -10.51 2.36
N LEU A 19 6.13 -9.38 1.74
CA LEU A 19 6.86 -8.29 2.40
C LEU A 19 6.09 -7.76 3.61
N ALA A 20 4.81 -7.47 3.43
CA ALA A 20 3.97 -6.97 4.52
C ALA A 20 3.96 -7.94 5.69
N SER A 21 3.76 -9.22 5.41
CA SER A 21 3.75 -10.25 6.44
C SER A 21 5.08 -10.32 7.19
N SER A 22 6.20 -10.20 6.48
CA SER A 22 7.53 -10.28 7.10
C SER A 22 7.81 -9.11 8.03
N TYR A 23 7.11 -7.99 7.88
CA TYR A 23 7.22 -6.83 8.76
C TYR A 23 6.10 -6.77 9.80
N GLY A 24 5.33 -7.84 9.98
CA GLY A 24 4.30 -7.93 11.01
C GLY A 24 3.01 -7.22 10.68
N LEU A 25 2.77 -6.92 9.43
CA LEU A 25 1.53 -6.27 9.01
C LEU A 25 0.43 -7.30 8.78
N SER A 26 -0.78 -6.97 9.21
CA SER A 26 -1.95 -7.81 9.00
C SER A 26 -2.67 -7.49 7.68
N SER A 27 -2.40 -6.34 7.09
CA SER A 27 -3.09 -5.91 5.88
C SER A 27 -2.23 -4.93 5.10
N ILE A 28 -2.26 -5.05 3.77
CA ILE A 28 -1.68 -4.07 2.85
C ILE A 28 -2.70 -3.81 1.75
N ARG A 29 -2.94 -2.54 1.47
CA ARG A 29 -3.89 -2.10 0.46
C ARG A 29 -3.22 -1.03 -0.38
N VAL A 30 -3.67 -0.88 -1.62
CA VAL A 30 -3.24 0.22 -2.48
C VAL A 30 -4.38 1.23 -2.60
N PHE A 31 -4.04 2.51 -2.59
CA PHE A 31 -5.03 3.58 -2.76
C PHE A 31 -4.48 4.65 -3.71
N GLY A 32 -5.27 5.69 -3.94
CA GLY A 32 -4.87 6.74 -4.86
C GLY A 32 -4.98 6.29 -6.32
N SER A 33 -4.12 6.83 -7.18
CA SER A 33 -4.21 6.62 -8.61
C SER A 33 -4.01 5.16 -9.04
N MET A 34 -3.18 4.42 -8.30
CA MET A 34 -2.95 3.00 -8.61
C MET A 34 -4.19 2.14 -8.37
N ALA A 35 -5.02 2.51 -7.41
CA ALA A 35 -6.27 1.80 -7.12
C ALA A 35 -7.35 2.12 -8.14
N ARG A 36 -7.28 3.30 -8.77
CA ARG A 36 -8.27 3.71 -9.77
C ARG A 36 -7.87 3.36 -11.20
N ASP A 37 -6.67 2.82 -11.38
CA ASP A 37 -6.12 2.51 -12.70
C ASP A 37 -6.02 3.74 -13.62
N ASP A 38 -5.82 4.90 -13.02
CA ASP A 38 -5.60 6.15 -13.77
C ASP A 38 -4.18 6.68 -13.58
N ALA A 39 -3.28 5.85 -13.06
CA ALA A 39 -1.91 6.22 -12.82
C ALA A 39 -1.10 6.25 -14.11
N SER A 40 -0.23 7.26 -14.24
CA SER A 40 0.75 7.31 -15.31
C SER A 40 1.98 6.48 -14.92
N ASN A 41 2.91 6.34 -15.87
CA ASN A 41 4.19 5.66 -15.63
C ASN A 41 5.06 6.37 -14.59
N LEU A 42 4.73 7.62 -14.25
CA LEU A 42 5.47 8.42 -13.27
C LEU A 42 4.74 8.58 -11.94
N SER A 43 3.57 7.96 -11.81
CA SER A 43 2.78 8.08 -10.58
C SER A 43 3.45 7.35 -9.41
N ASP A 44 3.38 7.97 -8.22
CA ASP A 44 3.81 7.32 -6.99
C ASP A 44 2.82 6.22 -6.61
N VAL A 45 3.31 5.26 -5.84
CA VAL A 45 2.48 4.17 -5.33
C VAL A 45 2.17 4.46 -3.87
N ASP A 46 0.88 4.48 -3.52
CA ASP A 46 0.42 4.75 -2.16
C ASP A 46 -0.14 3.47 -1.54
N PHE A 47 0.51 3.00 -0.47
CA PHE A 47 0.05 1.83 0.27
C PHE A 47 -0.54 2.25 1.61
N LEU A 48 -1.64 1.58 1.96
CA LEU A 48 -2.28 1.71 3.26
C LEU A 48 -2.06 0.41 4.00
N VAL A 49 -1.44 0.47 5.18
CA VAL A 49 -1.06 -0.73 5.93
C VAL A 49 -1.67 -0.70 7.32
N GLU A 50 -1.87 -1.89 7.86
CA GLU A 50 -2.35 -2.07 9.23
C GLU A 50 -1.61 -3.23 9.86
N GLY A 51 -1.21 -3.07 11.12
CA GLY A 51 -0.54 -4.12 11.86
C GLY A 51 -1.37 -4.56 13.06
N SER A 52 -1.01 -5.70 13.64
CA SER A 52 -1.70 -6.24 14.81
C SER A 52 -1.27 -5.59 16.12
N GLY A 53 -0.34 -4.65 16.07
CA GLY A 53 0.16 -3.91 17.23
C GLY A 53 0.91 -2.67 16.79
N PRO A 54 1.64 -2.02 17.73
CA PRO A 54 2.41 -0.84 17.37
C PRO A 54 3.44 -1.16 16.28
N LEU A 55 3.48 -0.31 15.25
CA LEU A 55 4.43 -0.45 14.16
C LEU A 55 5.58 0.52 14.39
N SER A 56 6.81 0.01 14.32
CA SER A 56 7.97 0.89 14.45
C SER A 56 8.22 1.64 13.16
N GLY A 57 8.69 2.88 13.28
CA GLY A 57 9.08 3.65 12.10
C GLY A 57 10.22 3.00 11.34
N PHE A 58 11.08 2.25 12.05
CA PHE A 58 12.17 1.50 11.43
C PHE A 58 11.62 0.41 10.49
N SER A 59 10.63 -0.36 10.95
CA SER A 59 10.01 -1.41 10.12
C SER A 59 9.30 -0.82 8.92
N LEU A 60 8.59 0.28 9.11
CA LEU A 60 7.90 0.95 7.99
C LEU A 60 8.90 1.51 6.97
N GLY A 61 10.02 2.06 7.43
CA GLY A 61 11.07 2.54 6.54
C GLY A 61 11.70 1.41 5.74
N ALA A 62 11.94 0.27 6.38
CA ALA A 62 12.51 -0.90 5.70
C ALA A 62 11.52 -1.44 4.65
N LEU A 63 10.24 -1.51 5.00
CA LEU A 63 9.22 -1.92 4.05
C LEU A 63 9.16 -0.97 2.86
N LEU A 64 9.23 0.33 3.11
CA LEU A 64 9.24 1.34 2.06
C LEU A 64 10.39 1.09 1.06
N MET A 65 11.59 0.88 1.57
CA MET A 65 12.76 0.63 0.72
C MET A 65 12.60 -0.65 -0.09
N ASP A 66 12.15 -1.73 0.54
CA ASP A 66 11.96 -3.01 -0.13
C ASP A 66 10.88 -2.91 -1.22
N ALA A 67 9.80 -2.19 -0.95
CA ALA A 67 8.74 -2.00 -1.93
C ALA A 67 9.21 -1.16 -3.11
N GLN A 68 10.00 -0.11 -2.86
CA GLN A 68 10.57 0.70 -3.93
C GLN A 68 11.52 -0.11 -4.81
N ASP A 69 12.34 -0.97 -4.21
CA ASP A 69 13.24 -1.84 -4.95
C ASP A 69 12.46 -2.83 -5.81
N LEU A 70 11.39 -3.39 -5.25
CA LEU A 70 10.56 -4.37 -5.96
C LEU A 70 9.84 -3.74 -7.16
N LEU A 71 9.27 -2.56 -6.97
CA LEU A 71 8.41 -1.94 -7.96
C LEU A 71 9.16 -0.99 -8.92
N GLY A 72 10.34 -0.56 -8.53
CA GLY A 72 11.10 0.42 -9.33
C GLY A 72 10.43 1.80 -9.36
N ARG A 73 9.68 2.14 -8.32
CA ARG A 73 8.94 3.40 -8.23
C ARG A 73 9.00 3.97 -6.83
N LYS A 74 8.75 5.27 -6.73
CA LYS A 74 8.58 5.91 -5.45
C LYS A 74 7.30 5.38 -4.78
N VAL A 75 7.43 5.03 -3.51
CA VAL A 75 6.35 4.46 -2.71
C VAL A 75 6.13 5.31 -1.48
N ASP A 76 4.86 5.53 -1.13
CA ASP A 76 4.47 6.11 0.15
C ASP A 76 3.72 5.05 0.95
N ILE A 77 3.96 4.99 2.25
CA ILE A 77 3.29 4.05 3.13
C ILE A 77 2.60 4.83 4.24
N VAL A 78 1.30 4.62 4.36
CA VAL A 78 0.46 5.27 5.37
C VAL A 78 -0.19 4.19 6.22
N THR A 79 -0.15 4.36 7.55
CA THR A 79 -0.87 3.45 8.43
C THR A 79 -2.31 3.90 8.59
N VAL A 80 -3.22 2.94 8.78
CA VAL A 80 -4.64 3.27 8.98
C VAL A 80 -4.81 4.23 10.15
N ASN A 81 -4.09 4.00 11.24
CA ASN A 81 -4.22 4.81 12.45
C ASN A 81 -3.65 6.22 12.32
N SER A 82 -2.79 6.47 11.33
CA SER A 82 -2.25 7.81 11.10
C SER A 82 -3.18 8.69 10.28
N LEU A 83 -4.21 8.12 9.67
CA LEU A 83 -5.19 8.88 8.91
C LEU A 83 -6.13 9.64 9.84
N HIS A 84 -6.43 10.88 9.47
CA HIS A 84 -7.44 11.64 10.18
C HIS A 84 -8.78 10.88 10.13
N PRO A 85 -9.53 10.81 11.24
CA PRO A 85 -10.78 10.02 11.27
C PRO A 85 -11.77 10.38 10.16
N LEU A 86 -11.83 11.64 9.76
CA LEU A 86 -12.74 12.07 8.68
C LEU A 86 -12.32 11.54 7.32
N MET A 87 -11.05 11.20 7.14
CA MET A 87 -10.52 10.68 5.88
C MET A 87 -10.41 9.16 5.87
N ARG A 88 -10.38 8.55 7.04
CA ARG A 88 -10.08 7.12 7.18
C ARG A 88 -11.08 6.26 6.40
N ASP A 89 -12.36 6.48 6.61
CA ASP A 89 -13.40 5.70 5.94
C ASP A 89 -13.34 5.87 4.42
N ARG A 90 -13.11 7.09 3.98
CA ARG A 90 -13.02 7.38 2.56
C ARG A 90 -11.84 6.67 1.91
N VAL A 91 -10.66 6.77 2.53
CA VAL A 91 -9.46 6.14 1.99
C VAL A 91 -9.60 4.62 1.98
N LEU A 92 -10.15 4.04 3.06
CA LEU A 92 -10.40 2.60 3.11
C LEU A 92 -11.37 2.16 2.02
N HIS A 93 -12.43 2.93 1.81
CA HIS A 93 -13.44 2.61 0.80
C HIS A 93 -12.84 2.63 -0.62
N GLU A 94 -11.97 3.59 -0.90
CA GLU A 94 -11.33 3.72 -2.21
C GLU A 94 -10.16 2.76 -2.42
N SER A 95 -9.62 2.19 -1.35
CA SER A 95 -8.46 1.31 -1.43
C SER A 95 -8.85 -0.09 -1.91
N LEU A 96 -7.88 -0.78 -2.52
CA LEU A 96 -8.04 -2.17 -2.95
C LEU A 96 -7.08 -3.06 -2.17
N PRO A 97 -7.55 -4.19 -1.61
CA PRO A 97 -6.65 -5.13 -0.96
C PRO A 97 -5.69 -5.75 -1.97
N ILE A 98 -4.48 -5.94 -1.53
CA ILE A 98 -3.44 -6.55 -2.36
C ILE A 98 -3.37 -8.06 -2.15
#